data_37c1e19d561a03047e6fd45b3d4afd3f
#
_entry.id   37c1e19d561a03047e6fd45b3d4afd3f
#
_cell.length_a   1.000
_cell.length_b   1.000
_cell.length_c   1.000
_cell.angle_alpha   90.00
_cell.angle_beta   90.00
_cell.angle_gamma   90.00
#
_symmetry.space_group_name_H-M   'P 1'
#
loop_
_entity.id
_entity.type
_entity.pdbx_description
1 polymer ?
#
loop_
_entity_poly.entity_id
_entity_poly.type
_entity_poly.pdbx_seq_one_letter_code
_entity_poly.pdbx_strand_id
1 'polypeptide(L)'
;MSDVKASPHLDLRIATYNIHRSRGMDRRTAPQRIAEVLREIDADVVALQEVIGAGPAGAGQAEEIGAALGMGWVMTSVRHLRRHLFGNVILSRYPIAHHSQYDLSWKTCEPRACQRADLDLGPGRVLHVYNVHHGTAVLERRYQAPRLASYVHDHRIRGPKIILGDFNEWMRGLATKTLSSLFESIDIQSHLKRRYTYPGIFPMVHLDHIYYEGDVEVHTVELPRHRKALMASDHLPLVANLRIGFK
;
A
#
# COMPACT_ATOMS: atom_id res chain seq x y z
N MET A 1 15.66 4.83 38.24
CA MET A 1 15.25 4.97 36.84
C MET A 1 13.96 4.18 36.71
N SER A 2 12.83 4.85 36.57
CA SER A 2 11.53 4.20 36.43
C SER A 2 11.46 3.55 35.05
N ASP A 3 11.32 2.22 35.01
CA ASP A 3 10.95 1.47 33.80
C ASP A 3 9.60 2.02 33.30
N VAL A 4 9.65 2.92 32.36
CA VAL A 4 8.47 3.30 31.58
C VAL A 4 8.13 2.07 30.74
N LYS A 5 7.20 1.25 31.24
CA LYS A 5 6.63 0.15 30.45
C LYS A 5 6.08 0.77 29.18
N ALA A 6 6.68 0.42 28.04
CA ALA A 6 6.20 0.86 26.75
C ALA A 6 4.69 0.48 26.60
N SER A 7 3.87 1.41 26.13
CA SER A 7 2.44 1.13 25.90
C SER A 7 2.29 -0.14 25.06
N PRO A 8 1.38 -1.06 25.38
CA PRO A 8 1.14 -2.26 24.56
C PRO A 8 0.59 -1.93 23.16
N HIS A 9 0.21 -0.68 22.92
CA HIS A 9 -0.36 -0.22 21.66
C HIS A 9 0.45 0.93 21.08
N LEU A 10 0.40 1.05 19.75
CA LEU A 10 0.99 2.14 18.98
C LEU A 10 -0.05 2.66 17.97
N ASP A 11 -0.23 3.97 17.94
CA ASP A 11 -1.05 4.63 16.92
C ASP A 11 -0.21 4.88 15.68
N LEU A 12 -0.70 4.47 14.52
CA LEU A 12 -0.04 4.60 13.22
C LEU A 12 -0.97 5.16 12.17
N ARG A 13 -0.45 6.06 11.35
CA ARG A 13 -1.11 6.56 10.16
C ARG A 13 -0.52 5.86 8.93
N ILE A 14 -1.35 5.13 8.20
CA ILE A 14 -0.93 4.38 7.02
C ILE A 14 -1.65 4.87 5.77
N ALA A 15 -0.99 4.74 4.62
CA ALA A 15 -1.59 5.11 3.34
C ALA A 15 -1.26 4.08 2.25
N THR A 16 -2.20 3.88 1.31
CA THR A 16 -1.94 3.22 0.03
C THR A 16 -2.28 4.16 -1.11
N TYR A 17 -1.46 4.17 -2.16
CA TYR A 17 -1.64 5.06 -3.29
C TYR A 17 -1.03 4.50 -4.58
N ASN A 18 -1.86 4.17 -5.56
CA ASN A 18 -1.38 3.92 -6.91
C ASN A 18 -1.01 5.27 -7.54
N ILE A 19 0.27 5.50 -7.78
CA ILE A 19 0.79 6.80 -8.26
C ILE A 19 0.84 6.92 -9.79
N HIS A 20 0.40 5.89 -10.52
CA HIS A 20 0.36 5.90 -11.98
C HIS A 20 1.66 6.44 -12.60
N ARG A 21 2.82 5.96 -12.14
CA ARG A 21 4.14 6.41 -12.62
C ARG A 21 4.40 7.91 -12.39
N SER A 22 3.79 8.46 -11.34
CA SER A 22 3.74 9.91 -11.03
C SER A 22 3.16 10.77 -12.18
N ARG A 23 2.35 10.14 -13.06
CA ARG A 23 1.71 10.81 -14.18
C ARG A 23 0.34 11.32 -13.75
N GLY A 24 0.24 12.63 -13.62
CA GLY A 24 -0.99 13.30 -13.24
C GLY A 24 -2.06 13.31 -14.36
N MET A 25 -3.24 13.81 -14.00
CA MET A 25 -4.38 13.98 -14.92
C MET A 25 -4.08 14.97 -16.05
N ASP A 26 -3.12 15.87 -15.86
CA ASP A 26 -2.55 16.75 -16.88
C ASP A 26 -1.54 16.04 -17.82
N ARG A 27 -1.37 14.72 -17.67
CA ARG A 27 -0.43 13.86 -18.40
C ARG A 27 1.05 14.18 -18.17
N ARG A 28 1.39 15.06 -17.22
CA ARG A 28 2.78 15.37 -16.84
C ARG A 28 3.27 14.42 -15.76
N THR A 29 4.47 13.90 -15.91
CA THR A 29 5.16 13.12 -14.88
C THR A 29 5.83 14.08 -13.90
N ALA A 30 5.45 14.01 -12.62
CA ALA A 30 5.94 14.90 -11.56
C ALA A 30 5.99 14.16 -10.20
N PRO A 31 7.08 13.45 -9.87
CA PRO A 31 7.24 12.75 -8.59
C PRO A 31 7.11 13.70 -7.39
N GLN A 32 7.57 14.95 -7.54
CA GLN A 32 7.47 15.98 -6.50
C GLN A 32 6.01 16.26 -6.11
N ARG A 33 5.06 16.20 -7.08
CA ARG A 33 3.63 16.36 -6.81
C ARG A 33 3.11 15.22 -5.93
N ILE A 34 3.56 13.99 -6.17
CA ILE A 34 3.23 12.85 -5.31
C ILE A 34 3.81 13.07 -3.90
N ALA A 35 5.08 13.49 -3.80
CA ALA A 35 5.71 13.78 -2.52
C ALA A 35 4.98 14.90 -1.75
N GLU A 36 4.48 15.95 -2.42
CA GLU A 36 3.67 17.00 -1.79
C GLU A 36 2.36 16.44 -1.23
N VAL A 37 1.64 15.58 -2.00
CA VAL A 37 0.41 14.94 -1.53
C VAL A 37 0.70 14.06 -0.31
N LEU A 38 1.75 13.26 -0.34
CA LEU A 38 2.13 12.39 0.76
C LEU A 38 2.60 13.16 2.00
N ARG A 39 3.26 14.31 1.82
CA ARG A 39 3.65 15.19 2.93
C ARG A 39 2.42 15.78 3.63
N GLU A 40 1.38 16.17 2.88
CA GLU A 40 0.11 16.64 3.45
C GLU A 40 -0.67 15.53 4.17
N ILE A 41 -0.53 14.28 3.70
CA ILE A 41 -1.11 13.10 4.37
C ILE A 41 -0.38 12.79 5.67
N ASP A 42 0.92 12.99 5.72
CA ASP A 42 1.77 12.79 6.90
C ASP A 42 1.70 11.36 7.49
N ALA A 43 1.69 10.35 6.62
CA ALA A 43 1.62 8.95 7.02
C ALA A 43 2.97 8.41 7.52
N ASP A 44 2.92 7.48 8.48
CA ASP A 44 4.08 6.77 9.01
C ASP A 44 4.56 5.67 8.06
N VAL A 45 3.61 5.06 7.35
CA VAL A 45 3.85 3.99 6.37
C VAL A 45 3.04 4.25 5.12
N VAL A 46 3.68 4.14 3.95
CA VAL A 46 3.05 4.35 2.65
C VAL A 46 3.35 3.19 1.72
N ALA A 47 2.30 2.58 1.16
CA ALA A 47 2.40 1.59 0.10
C ALA A 47 2.07 2.23 -1.25
N LEU A 48 3.03 2.26 -2.15
CA LEU A 48 2.88 2.82 -3.50
C LEU A 48 2.83 1.70 -4.54
N GLN A 49 1.98 1.88 -5.54
CA GLN A 49 1.91 1.02 -6.71
C GLN A 49 2.25 1.82 -7.98
N GLU A 50 2.65 1.13 -9.03
CA GLU A 50 3.08 1.69 -10.31
C GLU A 50 4.26 2.68 -10.21
N VAL A 51 5.24 2.36 -9.38
CA VAL A 51 6.43 3.20 -9.19
C VAL A 51 7.50 2.87 -10.23
N ILE A 52 8.09 3.89 -10.83
CA ILE A 52 9.29 3.76 -11.65
C ILE A 52 10.51 3.89 -10.72
N GLY A 53 11.29 2.83 -10.62
CA GLY A 53 12.53 2.80 -9.86
C GLY A 53 13.75 3.25 -10.66
N ALA A 54 14.93 2.99 -10.12
CA ALA A 54 16.20 3.32 -10.74
C ALA A 54 16.37 2.68 -12.12
N GLY A 55 17.16 3.33 -12.96
CA GLY A 55 17.53 2.87 -14.29
C GLY A 55 18.91 3.37 -14.70
N PRO A 56 19.36 3.11 -15.94
CA PRO A 56 20.68 3.53 -16.40
C PRO A 56 20.91 5.04 -16.35
N ALA A 57 19.84 5.82 -16.35
CA ALA A 57 19.90 7.29 -16.30
C ALA A 57 19.96 7.86 -14.88
N GLY A 58 19.92 7.03 -13.84
CA GLY A 58 20.03 7.46 -12.43
C GLY A 58 18.89 6.99 -11.53
N ALA A 59 18.63 7.76 -10.49
CA ALA A 59 17.62 7.50 -9.48
C ALA A 59 16.21 7.43 -10.09
N GLY A 60 15.32 6.70 -9.41
CA GLY A 60 13.91 6.60 -9.78
C GLY A 60 13.00 7.36 -8.84
N GLN A 61 11.70 7.21 -9.06
CA GLN A 61 10.68 7.87 -8.26
C GLN A 61 10.69 7.43 -6.80
N ALA A 62 11.10 6.17 -6.51
CA ALA A 62 11.19 5.66 -5.14
C ALA A 62 12.20 6.47 -4.32
N GLU A 63 13.39 6.69 -4.89
CA GLU A 63 14.47 7.49 -4.30
C GLU A 63 14.05 8.95 -4.11
N GLU A 64 13.48 9.54 -5.18
CA GLU A 64 13.05 10.95 -5.15
C GLU A 64 11.98 11.20 -4.08
N ILE A 65 10.95 10.34 -4.02
CA ILE A 65 9.85 10.47 -3.06
C ILE A 65 10.35 10.18 -1.64
N GLY A 66 11.14 9.11 -1.45
CA GLY A 66 11.71 8.74 -0.15
C GLY A 66 12.57 9.86 0.42
N ALA A 67 13.47 10.44 -0.38
CA ALA A 67 14.32 11.57 0.02
C ALA A 67 13.49 12.82 0.34
N ALA A 68 12.47 13.14 -0.47
CA ALA A 68 11.60 14.30 -0.24
C ALA A 68 10.77 14.20 1.04
N LEU A 69 10.48 12.98 1.51
CA LEU A 69 9.71 12.71 2.74
C LEU A 69 10.60 12.40 3.95
N GLY A 70 11.90 12.16 3.75
CA GLY A 70 12.80 11.69 4.81
C GLY A 70 12.47 10.29 5.30
N MET A 71 11.90 9.44 4.44
CA MET A 71 11.47 8.07 4.77
C MET A 71 12.41 7.03 4.16
N GLY A 72 12.67 5.95 4.92
CA GLY A 72 13.26 4.74 4.35
C GLY A 72 12.31 4.07 3.36
N TRP A 73 12.85 3.33 2.38
CA TRP A 73 12.03 2.67 1.40
C TRP A 73 12.63 1.34 0.92
N VAL A 74 11.76 0.47 0.42
CA VAL A 74 12.12 -0.75 -0.30
C VAL A 74 11.23 -0.89 -1.53
N MET A 75 11.82 -1.42 -2.61
CA MET A 75 11.10 -1.63 -3.87
C MET A 75 11.06 -3.10 -4.24
N THR A 76 9.91 -3.57 -4.70
CA THR A 76 9.74 -4.84 -5.43
C THR A 76 9.50 -4.54 -6.88
N SER A 77 10.49 -4.86 -7.72
CA SER A 77 10.36 -4.72 -9.16
C SER A 77 9.69 -5.97 -9.75
N VAL A 78 8.64 -5.79 -10.54
CA VAL A 78 7.94 -6.87 -11.24
C VAL A 78 8.36 -6.98 -12.71
N ARG A 79 8.85 -5.90 -13.29
CA ARG A 79 9.37 -5.82 -14.68
C ARG A 79 10.22 -4.58 -14.91
N HIS A 80 10.79 -4.48 -16.09
CA HIS A 80 11.38 -3.25 -16.57
C HIS A 80 10.40 -2.46 -17.45
N LEU A 81 10.36 -1.15 -17.26
CA LEU A 81 9.63 -0.22 -18.09
C LEU A 81 10.64 0.79 -18.69
N ARG A 82 10.87 0.74 -19.99
CA ARG A 82 11.84 1.60 -20.67
C ARG A 82 13.22 1.63 -19.99
N ARG A 83 13.73 0.44 -19.63
CA ARG A 83 15.02 0.19 -18.94
C ARG A 83 15.07 0.63 -17.47
N HIS A 84 13.97 1.12 -16.89
CA HIS A 84 13.83 1.39 -15.46
C HIS A 84 13.15 0.22 -14.76
N LEU A 85 13.44 0.02 -13.49
CA LEU A 85 12.66 -0.87 -12.63
C LEU A 85 11.22 -0.35 -12.56
N PHE A 86 10.23 -1.26 -12.48
CA PHE A 86 8.82 -0.89 -12.33
C PHE A 86 8.15 -1.87 -11.37
N GLY A 87 7.41 -1.34 -10.39
CA GLY A 87 6.74 -2.18 -9.40
C GLY A 87 6.16 -1.42 -8.22
N ASN A 88 6.22 -2.06 -7.05
CA ASN A 88 5.66 -1.59 -5.81
C ASN A 88 6.75 -1.07 -4.86
N VAL A 89 6.41 -0.07 -4.04
CA VAL A 89 7.31 0.51 -3.04
C VAL A 89 6.59 0.61 -1.70
N ILE A 90 7.28 0.26 -0.60
CA ILE A 90 6.88 0.61 0.75
C ILE A 90 7.85 1.67 1.27
N LEU A 91 7.30 2.80 1.73
CA LEU A 91 8.01 3.85 2.44
C LEU A 91 7.65 3.75 3.93
N SER A 92 8.62 3.98 4.81
CA SER A 92 8.41 3.91 6.26
C SER A 92 9.27 4.93 7.00
N ARG A 93 8.71 5.54 8.06
CA ARG A 93 9.46 6.30 9.06
C ARG A 93 10.22 5.39 10.02
N TYR A 94 9.78 4.15 10.13
CA TYR A 94 10.41 3.14 10.98
C TYR A 94 11.43 2.32 10.18
N PRO A 95 12.46 1.78 10.85
CA PRO A 95 13.41 0.90 10.20
C PRO A 95 12.73 -0.30 9.53
N ILE A 96 13.13 -0.61 8.31
CA ILE A 96 12.68 -1.80 7.59
C ILE A 96 13.67 -2.92 7.90
N ALA A 97 13.28 -3.83 8.80
CA ALA A 97 14.13 -4.91 9.28
C ALA A 97 14.25 -6.08 8.27
N HIS A 98 13.19 -6.31 7.49
CA HIS A 98 13.17 -7.37 6.49
C HIS A 98 12.30 -6.95 5.29
N HIS A 99 12.70 -7.44 4.11
CA HIS A 99 11.95 -7.25 2.86
C HIS A 99 11.92 -8.55 2.06
N SER A 100 10.76 -8.91 1.55
CA SER A 100 10.57 -10.05 0.67
C SER A 100 9.45 -9.79 -0.32
N GLN A 101 9.35 -10.66 -1.32
CA GLN A 101 8.30 -10.59 -2.33
C GLN A 101 7.75 -11.98 -2.64
N TYR A 102 6.51 -12.01 -3.10
CA TYR A 102 5.84 -13.21 -3.57
C TYR A 102 5.25 -12.97 -4.96
N ASP A 103 5.60 -13.83 -5.90
CA ASP A 103 5.14 -13.74 -7.28
C ASP A 103 3.66 -14.10 -7.39
N LEU A 104 2.87 -13.15 -7.91
CA LEU A 104 1.45 -13.29 -8.21
C LEU A 104 1.17 -13.31 -9.72
N SER A 105 2.20 -13.36 -10.55
CA SER A 105 2.06 -13.35 -12.01
C SER A 105 1.20 -14.51 -12.52
N TRP A 106 0.39 -14.27 -13.54
CA TRP A 106 -0.48 -15.26 -14.12
C TRP A 106 -0.41 -15.27 -15.64
N LYS A 107 0.03 -16.41 -16.20
CA LYS A 107 0.14 -16.62 -17.66
C LYS A 107 0.93 -15.50 -18.35
N THR A 108 0.34 -14.93 -19.40
CA THR A 108 0.91 -13.84 -20.21
C THR A 108 0.44 -12.45 -19.77
N CYS A 109 -0.27 -12.36 -18.63
CA CYS A 109 -0.66 -11.07 -18.06
C CYS A 109 0.56 -10.28 -17.58
N GLU A 110 0.35 -9.00 -17.30
CA GLU A 110 1.40 -8.16 -16.71
C GLU A 110 1.89 -8.77 -15.39
N PRO A 111 3.20 -8.93 -15.17
CA PRO A 111 3.73 -9.47 -13.93
C PRO A 111 3.24 -8.70 -12.71
N ARG A 112 2.88 -9.43 -11.65
CA ARG A 112 2.39 -8.90 -10.38
C ARG A 112 3.11 -9.56 -9.21
N ALA A 113 3.27 -8.83 -8.12
CA ALA A 113 3.85 -9.36 -6.90
C ALA A 113 3.18 -8.76 -5.67
N CYS A 114 3.17 -9.51 -4.59
CA CYS A 114 2.97 -8.99 -3.25
C CYS A 114 4.35 -8.66 -2.67
N GLN A 115 4.55 -7.42 -2.25
CA GLN A 115 5.72 -6.96 -1.50
C GLN A 115 5.43 -7.05 -0.01
N ARG A 116 6.36 -7.60 0.77
CA ARG A 116 6.30 -7.56 2.23
C ARG A 116 7.48 -6.79 2.78
N ALA A 117 7.21 -5.92 3.77
CA ALA A 117 8.21 -5.29 4.62
C ALA A 117 7.86 -5.54 6.08
N ASP A 118 8.84 -5.92 6.89
CA ASP A 118 8.71 -6.02 8.33
C ASP A 118 9.33 -4.78 8.96
N LEU A 119 8.51 -4.00 9.64
CA LEU A 119 8.89 -2.73 10.24
C LEU A 119 9.22 -2.92 11.72
N ASP A 120 10.40 -2.47 12.13
CA ASP A 120 10.81 -2.43 13.54
C ASP A 120 10.21 -1.19 14.22
N LEU A 121 9.21 -1.38 15.04
CA LEU A 121 8.51 -0.34 15.78
C LEU A 121 9.05 -0.18 17.22
N GLY A 122 10.22 -0.76 17.49
CA GLY A 122 10.86 -0.78 18.81
C GLY A 122 10.83 -2.16 19.46
N PRO A 123 11.39 -2.30 20.67
CA PRO A 123 11.65 -3.60 21.29
C PRO A 123 10.42 -4.52 21.31
N GLY A 124 10.55 -5.68 20.65
CA GLY A 124 9.51 -6.70 20.57
C GLY A 124 8.30 -6.37 19.70
N ARG A 125 8.34 -5.27 18.93
CA ARG A 125 7.22 -4.82 18.10
C ARG A 125 7.59 -4.84 16.63
N VAL A 126 7.03 -5.77 15.89
CA VAL A 126 7.19 -5.86 14.45
C VAL A 126 5.82 -5.77 13.79
N LEU A 127 5.68 -4.88 12.82
CA LEU A 127 4.52 -4.78 11.95
C LEU A 127 4.87 -5.35 10.58
N HIS A 128 4.05 -6.28 10.10
CA HIS A 128 4.20 -6.86 8.77
C HIS A 128 3.29 -6.14 7.77
N VAL A 129 3.88 -5.42 6.83
CA VAL A 129 3.17 -4.64 5.81
C VAL A 129 3.27 -5.34 4.48
N TYR A 130 2.12 -5.61 3.84
CA TYR A 130 2.01 -6.25 2.54
C TYR A 130 1.42 -5.27 1.54
N ASN A 131 2.22 -4.88 0.54
CA ASN A 131 1.80 -4.00 -0.55
C ASN A 131 1.45 -4.82 -1.78
N VAL A 132 0.23 -4.67 -2.27
CA VAL A 132 -0.34 -5.49 -3.34
C VAL A 132 -0.76 -4.63 -4.52
N HIS A 133 -0.52 -5.12 -5.74
CA HIS A 133 -1.14 -4.61 -6.95
C HIS A 133 -1.63 -5.80 -7.77
N HIS A 134 -2.94 -6.06 -7.75
CA HIS A 134 -3.55 -7.15 -8.49
C HIS A 134 -3.71 -6.82 -9.98
N GLY A 135 -3.89 -7.85 -10.77
CA GLY A 135 -4.19 -7.70 -12.19
C GLY A 135 -5.61 -7.20 -12.47
N THR A 136 -5.81 -6.65 -13.67
CA THR A 136 -7.08 -6.05 -14.08
C THR A 136 -8.13 -7.07 -14.54
N ALA A 137 -7.71 -8.28 -14.97
CA ALA A 137 -8.62 -9.32 -15.46
C ALA A 137 -9.24 -10.12 -14.30
N VAL A 138 -10.52 -10.47 -14.41
CA VAL A 138 -11.26 -11.23 -13.38
C VAL A 138 -10.60 -12.59 -13.11
N LEU A 139 -10.23 -13.33 -14.15
CA LEU A 139 -9.61 -14.66 -14.00
C LEU A 139 -8.22 -14.56 -13.36
N GLU A 140 -7.48 -13.51 -13.65
CA GLU A 140 -6.19 -13.22 -13.03
C GLU A 140 -6.35 -13.02 -11.52
N ARG A 141 -7.29 -12.17 -11.10
CA ARG A 141 -7.58 -11.93 -9.68
C ARG A 141 -8.07 -13.19 -8.95
N ARG A 142 -8.87 -14.03 -9.62
CA ARG A 142 -9.28 -15.35 -9.07
C ARG A 142 -8.10 -16.27 -8.78
N TYR A 143 -7.05 -16.19 -9.57
CA TYR A 143 -5.81 -16.91 -9.34
C TYR A 143 -4.97 -16.25 -8.24
N GLN A 144 -4.88 -14.93 -8.23
CA GLN A 144 -4.01 -14.16 -7.33
C GLN A 144 -4.50 -14.14 -5.88
N ALA A 145 -5.81 -13.97 -5.65
CA ALA A 145 -6.35 -13.79 -4.31
C ALA A 145 -6.09 -14.96 -3.34
N PRO A 146 -6.32 -16.25 -3.70
CA PRO A 146 -6.01 -17.36 -2.79
C PRO A 146 -4.49 -17.52 -2.57
N ARG A 147 -3.66 -17.19 -3.56
CA ARG A 147 -2.19 -17.22 -3.42
C ARG A 147 -1.70 -16.13 -2.47
N LEU A 148 -2.22 -14.91 -2.62
CA LEU A 148 -1.97 -13.82 -1.68
C LEU A 148 -2.39 -14.21 -0.26
N ALA A 149 -3.60 -14.72 -0.10
CA ALA A 149 -4.12 -15.15 1.19
C ALA A 149 -3.21 -16.21 1.84
N SER A 150 -2.78 -17.22 1.08
CA SER A 150 -1.85 -18.26 1.56
C SER A 150 -0.49 -17.68 1.97
N TYR A 151 0.03 -16.71 1.23
CA TYR A 151 1.30 -16.06 1.54
C TYR A 151 1.23 -15.20 2.81
N VAL A 152 0.15 -14.44 2.96
CA VAL A 152 -0.04 -13.60 4.16
C VAL A 152 -0.35 -14.44 5.39
N HIS A 153 -1.13 -15.53 5.23
CA HIS A 153 -1.52 -16.42 6.33
C HIS A 153 -0.40 -17.41 6.75
N ASP A 154 0.85 -17.15 6.39
CA ASP A 154 1.98 -17.96 6.86
C ASP A 154 2.08 -17.86 8.39
N HIS A 155 1.76 -18.96 9.08
CA HIS A 155 1.75 -19.08 10.54
C HIS A 155 3.13 -18.90 11.20
N ARG A 156 4.20 -18.94 10.42
CA ARG A 156 5.57 -18.65 10.89
C ARG A 156 5.78 -17.15 11.12
N ILE A 157 4.96 -16.31 10.47
CA ILE A 157 5.00 -14.86 10.59
C ILE A 157 3.96 -14.46 11.63
N ARG A 158 4.46 -14.18 12.84
CA ARG A 158 3.63 -13.82 14.00
C ARG A 158 3.62 -12.32 14.21
N GLY A 159 2.48 -11.79 14.64
CA GLY A 159 2.28 -10.37 14.89
C GLY A 159 1.24 -9.74 13.98
N PRO A 160 0.95 -8.44 14.17
CA PRO A 160 -0.03 -7.73 13.37
C PRO A 160 0.42 -7.61 11.91
N LYS A 161 -0.55 -7.78 11.00
CA LYS A 161 -0.33 -7.70 9.56
C LYS A 161 -1.28 -6.68 8.96
N ILE A 162 -0.77 -5.83 8.06
CA ILE A 162 -1.56 -4.91 7.26
C ILE A 162 -1.33 -5.23 5.79
N ILE A 163 -2.42 -5.48 5.05
CA ILE A 163 -2.40 -5.75 3.62
C ILE A 163 -3.11 -4.60 2.94
N LEU A 164 -2.41 -3.86 2.10
CA LEU A 164 -2.97 -2.70 1.44
C LEU A 164 -2.48 -2.59 0.00
N GLY A 165 -3.23 -1.88 -0.85
CA GLY A 165 -2.85 -1.70 -2.23
C GLY A 165 -4.04 -1.54 -3.17
N ASP A 166 -3.72 -1.60 -4.47
CA ASP A 166 -4.68 -1.62 -5.56
C ASP A 166 -5.05 -3.06 -5.92
N PHE A 167 -6.28 -3.46 -5.58
CA PHE A 167 -6.80 -4.79 -5.84
C PHE A 167 -7.50 -4.92 -7.20
N ASN A 168 -7.65 -3.82 -7.93
CA ASN A 168 -8.25 -3.77 -9.26
C ASN A 168 -9.64 -4.46 -9.36
N GLU A 169 -10.37 -4.56 -8.26
CA GLU A 169 -11.66 -5.24 -8.23
C GLU A 169 -12.82 -4.22 -8.30
N TRP A 170 -13.36 -4.02 -9.48
CA TRP A 170 -14.41 -3.03 -9.80
C TRP A 170 -15.75 -3.30 -9.10
N MET A 171 -16.03 -4.56 -8.79
CA MET A 171 -17.22 -5.00 -8.05
C MET A 171 -16.78 -6.05 -7.03
N ARG A 172 -17.43 -6.12 -5.88
CA ARG A 172 -17.17 -7.16 -4.87
C ARG A 172 -17.29 -8.55 -5.51
N GLY A 173 -16.18 -9.10 -5.89
CA GLY A 173 -16.05 -10.37 -6.56
C GLY A 173 -15.45 -11.44 -5.65
N LEU A 174 -14.85 -12.45 -6.30
CA LEU A 174 -14.29 -13.60 -5.61
C LEU A 174 -13.02 -13.22 -4.82
N ALA A 175 -12.22 -12.26 -5.31
CA ALA A 175 -11.00 -11.83 -4.62
C ALA A 175 -11.36 -11.18 -3.28
N THR A 176 -12.26 -10.19 -3.27
CA THR A 176 -12.76 -9.59 -2.04
C THR A 176 -13.35 -10.64 -1.09
N LYS A 177 -14.18 -11.58 -1.59
CA LYS A 177 -14.77 -12.64 -0.76
C LYS A 177 -13.70 -13.52 -0.13
N THR A 178 -12.69 -13.94 -0.89
CA THR A 178 -11.59 -14.78 -0.40
C THR A 178 -10.79 -14.05 0.68
N LEU A 179 -10.43 -12.80 0.46
CA LEU A 179 -9.65 -12.03 1.43
C LEU A 179 -10.46 -11.68 2.69
N SER A 180 -11.71 -11.23 2.54
CA SER A 180 -12.57 -10.90 3.68
C SER A 180 -13.03 -12.12 4.50
N SER A 181 -12.86 -13.34 3.99
CA SER A 181 -13.10 -14.56 4.78
C SER A 181 -11.92 -14.94 5.68
N LEU A 182 -10.73 -14.37 5.44
CA LEU A 182 -9.49 -14.70 6.14
C LEU A 182 -8.93 -13.52 6.95
N PHE A 183 -9.18 -12.29 6.49
CA PHE A 183 -8.67 -11.07 7.09
C PHE A 183 -9.81 -10.11 7.40
N GLU A 184 -9.64 -9.34 8.47
CA GLU A 184 -10.53 -8.23 8.72
C GLU A 184 -10.27 -7.13 7.68
N SER A 185 -11.34 -6.50 7.21
CA SER A 185 -11.26 -5.39 6.25
C SER A 185 -11.70 -4.09 6.89
N ILE A 186 -11.04 -3.01 6.55
CA ILE A 186 -11.52 -1.68 6.92
C ILE A 186 -12.84 -1.45 6.18
N ASP A 187 -13.94 -1.32 6.91
CA ASP A 187 -15.23 -1.00 6.34
C ASP A 187 -15.27 0.49 5.98
N ILE A 188 -14.81 0.78 4.75
CA ILE A 188 -14.82 2.14 4.21
C ILE A 188 -16.25 2.72 4.16
N GLN A 189 -17.28 1.90 4.10
CA GLN A 189 -18.66 2.39 4.05
C GLN A 189 -19.12 2.98 5.38
N SER A 190 -18.63 2.43 6.50
CA SER A 190 -18.92 2.98 7.84
C SER A 190 -18.18 4.29 8.11
N HIS A 191 -17.02 4.49 7.49
CA HIS A 191 -16.16 5.66 7.72
C HIS A 191 -16.32 6.77 6.68
N LEU A 192 -16.72 6.45 5.44
CA LEU A 192 -16.72 7.41 4.34
C LEU A 192 -18.04 7.49 3.59
N LYS A 193 -18.59 8.70 3.48
CA LYS A 193 -19.72 8.98 2.57
C LYS A 193 -19.34 8.84 1.09
N ARG A 194 -18.09 9.20 0.72
CA ARG A 194 -17.54 9.12 -0.64
C ARG A 194 -16.35 8.15 -0.63
N ARG A 195 -16.59 6.92 -1.08
CA ARG A 195 -15.68 5.76 -0.95
C ARG A 195 -14.89 5.40 -2.21
N TYR A 196 -15.16 6.04 -3.33
CA TYR A 196 -14.51 5.67 -4.60
C TYR A 196 -13.13 6.30 -4.71
N THR A 197 -12.16 5.50 -5.19
CA THR A 197 -10.75 5.90 -5.32
C THR A 197 -10.35 6.15 -6.76
N TYR A 198 -11.08 5.61 -7.74
CA TYR A 198 -10.78 5.67 -9.18
C TYR A 198 -12.01 6.03 -10.03
N PRO A 199 -11.88 6.77 -11.14
CA PRO A 199 -10.74 7.64 -11.48
C PRO A 199 -10.70 8.89 -10.56
N GLY A 200 -9.49 9.39 -10.30
CA GLY A 200 -9.23 10.43 -9.29
C GLY A 200 -10.13 11.67 -9.38
N ILE A 201 -10.31 12.25 -10.57
CA ILE A 201 -11.14 13.47 -10.75
C ILE A 201 -12.63 13.18 -10.58
N PHE A 202 -13.11 12.03 -11.06
CA PHE A 202 -14.51 11.61 -10.98
C PHE A 202 -14.63 10.17 -10.48
N PRO A 203 -14.38 9.94 -9.20
CA PRO A 203 -14.29 8.58 -8.67
C PRO A 203 -15.63 7.83 -8.75
N MET A 204 -15.61 6.67 -9.38
CA MET A 204 -16.79 5.81 -9.63
C MET A 204 -16.64 4.40 -9.04
N VAL A 205 -15.39 3.94 -8.83
CA VAL A 205 -15.09 2.60 -8.33
C VAL A 205 -14.09 2.65 -7.17
N HIS A 206 -14.15 1.64 -6.33
CA HIS A 206 -13.27 1.48 -5.17
C HIS A 206 -12.32 0.33 -5.46
N LEU A 207 -11.07 0.65 -5.83
CA LEU A 207 -10.04 -0.32 -6.23
C LEU A 207 -9.02 -0.57 -5.13
N ASP A 208 -8.79 0.45 -4.28
CA ASP A 208 -7.79 0.44 -3.23
C ASP A 208 -8.41 -0.02 -1.92
N HIS A 209 -7.80 -1.03 -1.28
CA HIS A 209 -8.32 -1.65 -0.06
C HIS A 209 -7.24 -1.75 1.01
N ILE A 210 -7.68 -1.86 2.26
CA ILE A 210 -6.84 -2.18 3.41
C ILE A 210 -7.50 -3.33 4.17
N TYR A 211 -6.75 -4.42 4.39
CA TYR A 211 -7.11 -5.56 5.23
C TYR A 211 -6.10 -5.67 6.36
N TYR A 212 -6.48 -6.32 7.44
CA TYR A 212 -5.57 -6.53 8.57
C TYR A 212 -5.83 -7.86 9.27
N GLU A 213 -4.82 -8.32 10.01
CA GLU A 213 -4.86 -9.49 10.90
C GLU A 213 -4.16 -9.11 12.20
N GLY A 214 -4.76 -9.50 13.34
CA GLY A 214 -4.23 -9.24 14.67
C GLY A 214 -4.99 -8.16 15.44
N ASP A 215 -4.38 -7.65 16.50
CA ASP A 215 -4.99 -6.65 17.39
C ASP A 215 -4.85 -5.26 16.73
N VAL A 216 -5.86 -4.87 15.94
CA VAL A 216 -5.88 -3.62 15.18
C VAL A 216 -7.24 -2.93 15.36
N GLU A 217 -7.22 -1.71 15.86
CA GLU A 217 -8.40 -0.84 15.99
C GLU A 217 -8.33 0.26 14.92
N VAL A 218 -9.40 0.43 14.15
CA VAL A 218 -9.51 1.46 13.11
C VAL A 218 -10.15 2.71 13.71
N HIS A 219 -9.39 3.80 13.82
CA HIS A 219 -9.91 5.07 14.34
C HIS A 219 -10.58 5.91 13.26
N THR A 220 -9.88 6.16 12.16
CA THR A 220 -10.42 6.95 11.05
C THR A 220 -9.93 6.43 9.70
N VAL A 221 -10.74 6.68 8.68
CA VAL A 221 -10.39 6.43 7.27
C VAL A 221 -10.63 7.70 6.47
N GLU A 222 -9.71 8.03 5.58
CA GLU A 222 -9.76 9.26 4.81
C GLU A 222 -9.45 8.99 3.32
N LEU A 223 -10.08 9.76 2.44
CA LEU A 223 -9.73 9.88 1.03
C LEU A 223 -9.42 11.35 0.74
N PRO A 224 -8.15 11.78 0.80
CA PRO A 224 -7.76 13.15 0.45
C PRO A 224 -8.23 13.53 -0.95
N ARG A 225 -9.02 14.62 -1.05
CA ARG A 225 -9.66 15.07 -2.30
C ARG A 225 -9.34 16.53 -2.63
N HIS A 226 -8.31 17.09 -1.99
CA HIS A 226 -7.86 18.43 -2.34
C HIS A 226 -7.29 18.46 -3.78
N ARG A 227 -7.23 19.62 -4.38
CA ARG A 227 -6.89 19.81 -5.80
C ARG A 227 -5.59 19.08 -6.22
N LYS A 228 -4.57 19.07 -5.35
CA LYS A 228 -3.31 18.40 -5.66
C LYS A 228 -3.50 16.88 -5.75
N ALA A 229 -4.20 16.26 -4.79
CA ALA A 229 -4.46 14.81 -4.80
C ALA A 229 -5.28 14.40 -6.04
N LEU A 230 -6.31 15.18 -6.40
CA LEU A 230 -7.12 14.96 -7.61
C LEU A 230 -6.33 15.04 -8.92
N MET A 231 -5.25 15.82 -8.93
CA MET A 231 -4.44 16.05 -10.13
C MET A 231 -3.20 15.17 -10.21
N ALA A 232 -2.75 14.57 -9.08
CA ALA A 232 -1.46 13.92 -8.99
C ALA A 232 -1.42 12.51 -9.60
N SER A 233 -2.54 11.78 -9.56
CA SER A 233 -2.71 10.44 -10.14
C SER A 233 -4.16 10.27 -10.63
N ASP A 234 -4.44 9.18 -11.34
CA ASP A 234 -5.79 8.72 -11.65
C ASP A 234 -6.43 7.92 -10.51
N HIS A 235 -5.68 7.60 -9.44
CA HIS A 235 -6.22 7.13 -8.17
C HIS A 235 -6.20 8.24 -7.11
N LEU A 236 -6.98 8.04 -6.04
CA LEU A 236 -6.89 8.81 -4.79
C LEU A 236 -6.18 7.98 -3.72
N PRO A 237 -5.36 8.62 -2.88
CA PRO A 237 -4.77 7.92 -1.74
C PRO A 237 -5.86 7.50 -0.74
N LEU A 238 -5.77 6.26 -0.25
CA LEU A 238 -6.58 5.76 0.85
C LEU A 238 -5.72 5.78 2.12
N VAL A 239 -6.21 6.45 3.16
CA VAL A 239 -5.48 6.67 4.42
C VAL A 239 -6.27 6.13 5.59
N ALA A 240 -5.60 5.50 6.55
CA ALA A 240 -6.22 5.04 7.79
C ALA A 240 -5.35 5.39 8.99
N ASN A 241 -5.99 5.80 10.10
CA ASN A 241 -5.38 5.91 11.41
C ASN A 241 -5.77 4.66 12.20
N LEU A 242 -4.77 3.93 12.65
CA LEU A 242 -4.91 2.64 13.31
C LEU A 242 -4.24 2.67 14.67
N ARG A 243 -4.82 1.96 15.64
CA ARG A 243 -4.14 1.56 16.88
C ARG A 243 -3.80 0.09 16.78
N ILE A 244 -2.54 -0.25 16.96
CA ILE A 244 -2.03 -1.61 16.80
C ILE A 244 -1.51 -2.11 18.15
N GLY A 245 -2.03 -3.26 18.61
CA GLY A 245 -1.59 -3.96 19.80
C GLY A 245 -0.47 -4.96 19.50
N PHE A 246 0.48 -5.06 20.40
CA PHE A 246 1.60 -6.01 20.34
C PHE A 246 1.58 -6.87 21.61
N LYS A 247 1.43 -8.18 21.42
CA LYS A 247 1.41 -9.19 22.49
C LYS A 247 2.77 -9.84 22.64
#